data_28dc3d3d5d975881e9851ffcf297e334
#
_entry.id   28dc3d3d5d975881e9851ffcf297e334
#
_cell.length_a   1.000
_cell.length_b   1.000
_cell.length_c   1.000
_cell.angle_alpha   90.00
_cell.angle_beta   90.00
_cell.angle_gamma   90.00
#
_symmetry.space_group_name_H-M   'P 1'
#
loop_
_entity.id
_entity.type
_entity.pdbx_description
1 polymer ?
#
loop_
_entity_poly.entity_id
_entity_poly.type
_entity_poly.pdbx_seq_one_letter_code
_entity_poly.pdbx_strand_id
1 'polypeptide(L)'
;MANHTYEHKAITKLSAAGIQSQLEQTNDHIRMAGGVSPVLMRPPGGAKNDVSMKTVGSMGMSAVLWSIDTLDWKTKNKQKTIDAVIGHVKDGDIILMHDIYGPTADAAEVIIPKLKAMGFQLVTVSEMASYRGGIQPGKVYSRFRP
;
A
#
# COMPACT_ATOMS: atom_id res chain seq x y z
N MET A 1 -6.16 1.25 -7.86
CA MET A 1 -5.69 -0.14 -7.73
C MET A 1 -4.16 -0.13 -7.76
N ALA A 2 -3.47 -1.07 -7.08
CA ALA A 2 -2.02 -1.14 -7.03
C ALA A 2 -1.55 -2.60 -7.13
N ASN A 3 -0.29 -2.80 -7.55
CA ASN A 3 0.33 -4.11 -7.69
C ASN A 3 0.89 -4.60 -6.34
N HIS A 4 0.85 -5.91 -6.09
CA HIS A 4 1.44 -6.53 -4.89
C HIS A 4 2.24 -7.80 -5.22
N THR A 5 2.83 -7.87 -6.41
CA THR A 5 3.46 -9.03 -7.06
C THR A 5 2.48 -10.17 -7.37
N TYR A 6 2.88 -11.09 -8.23
CA TYR A 6 2.02 -12.20 -8.64
C TYR A 6 1.94 -13.32 -7.60
N GLU A 7 3.10 -13.69 -7.04
CA GLU A 7 3.22 -14.81 -6.09
C GLU A 7 3.48 -14.35 -4.64
N HIS A 8 3.31 -13.06 -4.32
CA HIS A 8 3.62 -12.50 -3.00
C HIS A 8 5.06 -12.76 -2.54
N LYS A 9 6.02 -12.85 -3.46
CA LYS A 9 7.44 -13.05 -3.15
C LYS A 9 8.10 -11.74 -2.70
N ALA A 10 9.01 -11.82 -1.73
CA ALA A 10 9.84 -10.69 -1.33
C ALA A 10 10.75 -10.28 -2.50
N ILE A 11 10.52 -9.10 -3.08
CA ILE A 11 11.23 -8.63 -4.29
C ILE A 11 12.74 -8.46 -4.08
N THR A 12 13.20 -8.33 -2.84
CA THR A 12 14.63 -8.25 -2.50
C THR A 12 15.39 -9.57 -2.71
N LYS A 13 14.66 -10.68 -2.87
CA LYS A 13 15.21 -12.03 -3.12
C LYS A 13 15.21 -12.41 -4.60
N LEU A 14 14.71 -11.54 -5.47
CA LEU A 14 14.59 -11.77 -6.90
C LEU A 14 15.63 -11.00 -7.68
N SER A 15 16.00 -11.52 -8.86
CA SER A 15 16.74 -10.77 -9.86
C SER A 15 15.87 -9.66 -10.47
N ALA A 16 16.47 -8.68 -11.14
CA ALA A 16 15.72 -7.64 -11.84
C ALA A 16 14.67 -8.23 -12.81
N ALA A 17 15.05 -9.22 -13.61
CA ALA A 17 14.13 -9.92 -14.51
C ALA A 17 13.00 -10.65 -13.76
N GLY A 18 13.31 -11.24 -12.59
CA GLY A 18 12.28 -11.87 -11.74
C GLY A 18 11.30 -10.85 -11.17
N ILE A 19 11.78 -9.67 -10.77
CA ILE A 19 10.91 -8.57 -10.31
C ILE A 19 10.00 -8.10 -11.45
N GLN A 20 10.56 -7.85 -12.63
CA GLN A 20 9.77 -7.46 -13.81
C GLN A 20 8.67 -8.47 -14.10
N SER A 21 9.00 -9.75 -14.19
CA SER A 21 8.04 -10.82 -14.46
C SER A 21 6.88 -10.84 -13.42
N GLN A 22 7.18 -10.69 -12.13
CA GLN A 22 6.17 -10.66 -11.07
C GLN A 22 5.22 -9.46 -11.20
N LEU A 23 5.77 -8.30 -11.56
CA LEU A 23 5.00 -7.08 -11.71
C LEU A 23 4.20 -7.05 -13.01
N GLU A 24 4.78 -7.49 -14.13
CA GLU A 24 4.10 -7.55 -15.43
C GLU A 24 2.90 -8.48 -15.39
N GLN A 25 3.06 -9.71 -14.90
CA GLN A 25 1.96 -10.67 -14.78
C GLN A 25 0.80 -10.07 -13.96
N THR A 26 1.10 -9.43 -12.85
CA THR A 26 0.06 -8.79 -12.02
C THR A 26 -0.57 -7.59 -12.72
N ASN A 27 0.24 -6.74 -13.37
CA ASN A 27 -0.26 -5.59 -14.11
C ASN A 27 -1.20 -6.01 -15.25
N ASP A 28 -0.88 -7.10 -15.94
CA ASP A 28 -1.72 -7.63 -17.01
C ASP A 28 -3.07 -8.10 -16.48
N HIS A 29 -3.10 -8.83 -15.37
CA HIS A 29 -4.36 -9.23 -14.74
C HIS A 29 -5.17 -8.04 -14.24
N ILE A 30 -4.54 -7.04 -13.64
CA ILE A 30 -5.22 -5.82 -13.19
C ILE A 30 -5.79 -5.06 -14.39
N ARG A 31 -5.01 -4.92 -15.48
CA ARG A 31 -5.46 -4.26 -16.71
C ARG A 31 -6.64 -4.98 -17.35
N MET A 32 -6.59 -6.31 -17.42
CA MET A 32 -7.69 -7.11 -17.95
C MET A 32 -8.97 -6.96 -17.13
N ALA A 33 -8.85 -6.87 -15.80
CA ALA A 33 -10.00 -6.75 -14.89
C ALA A 33 -10.53 -5.31 -14.76
N GLY A 34 -9.66 -4.31 -14.81
CA GLY A 34 -10.00 -2.92 -14.48
C GLY A 34 -9.66 -1.88 -15.55
N GLY A 35 -9.14 -2.29 -16.72
CA GLY A 35 -8.88 -1.42 -17.87
C GLY A 35 -7.65 -0.52 -17.75
N VAL A 36 -6.97 -0.46 -16.60
CA VAL A 36 -5.80 0.42 -16.37
C VAL A 36 -4.64 -0.34 -15.75
N SER A 37 -3.42 -0.04 -16.23
CA SER A 37 -2.20 -0.55 -15.62
C SER A 37 -1.87 0.26 -14.36
N PRO A 38 -1.54 -0.39 -13.22
CA PRO A 38 -1.16 0.32 -12.02
C PRO A 38 0.22 0.96 -12.16
N VAL A 39 0.36 2.18 -11.62
CA VAL A 39 1.64 2.90 -11.49
C VAL A 39 2.20 2.80 -10.06
N LEU A 40 1.45 2.17 -9.17
CA LEU A 40 1.83 1.95 -7.78
C LEU A 40 1.95 0.46 -7.50
N MET A 41 2.94 0.11 -6.69
CA MET A 41 3.05 -1.22 -6.11
C MET A 41 3.30 -1.14 -4.61
N ARG A 42 2.90 -2.16 -3.87
CA ARG A 42 3.34 -2.38 -2.49
C ARG A 42 4.22 -3.63 -2.46
N PRO A 43 5.49 -3.52 -2.02
CA PRO A 43 6.33 -4.71 -1.88
C PRO A 43 5.77 -5.65 -0.81
N PRO A 44 5.69 -6.96 -1.05
CA PRO A 44 5.35 -7.93 -0.02
C PRO A 44 6.24 -7.79 1.21
N GLY A 45 5.62 -7.72 2.40
CA GLY A 45 6.31 -7.47 3.66
C GLY A 45 7.06 -6.13 3.75
N GLY A 46 6.85 -5.19 2.83
CA GLY A 46 7.56 -3.92 2.77
C GLY A 46 9.03 -4.04 2.36
N ALA A 47 9.48 -5.24 1.95
CA ALA A 47 10.88 -5.53 1.63
C ALA A 47 11.33 -4.82 0.35
N LYS A 48 12.38 -4.00 0.45
CA LYS A 48 12.96 -3.25 -0.67
C LYS A 48 14.47 -3.08 -0.52
N ASN A 49 15.15 -2.92 -1.65
CA ASN A 49 16.56 -2.52 -1.75
C ASN A 49 16.76 -1.69 -3.02
N ASP A 50 17.97 -1.18 -3.25
CA ASP A 50 18.27 -0.31 -4.39
C ASP A 50 17.99 -0.98 -5.73
N VAL A 51 18.35 -2.26 -5.88
CA VAL A 51 18.10 -3.02 -7.10
C VAL A 51 16.61 -3.12 -7.38
N SER A 52 15.82 -3.49 -6.37
CA SER A 52 14.37 -3.62 -6.53
C SER A 52 13.71 -2.28 -6.85
N MET A 53 14.12 -1.19 -6.20
CA MET A 53 13.53 0.13 -6.47
C MET A 53 13.95 0.68 -7.84
N LYS A 54 15.18 0.44 -8.28
CA LYS A 54 15.63 0.77 -9.64
C LYS A 54 14.81 0.02 -10.69
N THR A 55 14.55 -1.27 -10.47
CA THR A 55 13.73 -2.09 -11.38
C THR A 55 12.27 -1.61 -11.39
N VAL A 56 11.66 -1.37 -10.23
CA VAL A 56 10.30 -0.80 -10.14
C VAL A 56 10.23 0.54 -10.87
N GLY A 57 11.23 1.41 -10.69
CA GLY A 57 11.31 2.71 -11.36
C GLY A 57 11.43 2.61 -12.87
N SER A 58 12.22 1.66 -13.40
CA SER A 58 12.36 1.44 -14.85
C SER A 58 11.06 0.98 -15.52
N MET A 59 10.11 0.45 -14.74
CA MET A 59 8.77 0.09 -15.19
C MET A 59 7.75 1.24 -15.05
N GLY A 60 8.20 2.47 -14.73
CA GLY A 60 7.31 3.62 -14.51
C GLY A 60 6.53 3.55 -13.20
N MET A 61 6.87 2.65 -12.28
CA MET A 61 6.14 2.42 -11.05
C MET A 61 6.85 3.00 -9.82
N SER A 62 6.09 3.21 -8.75
CA SER A 62 6.57 3.65 -7.43
C SER A 62 6.10 2.70 -6.34
N ALA A 63 6.87 2.62 -5.25
CA ALA A 63 6.51 1.79 -4.12
C ALA A 63 5.74 2.60 -3.05
N VAL A 64 4.67 2.00 -2.53
CA VAL A 64 3.88 2.53 -1.41
C VAL A 64 4.01 1.60 -0.21
N LEU A 65 4.54 2.13 0.88
CA LEU A 65 4.57 1.49 2.19
C LEU A 65 3.46 2.07 3.08
N TRP A 66 3.70 2.12 4.37
CA TRP A 66 2.79 2.64 5.38
C TRP A 66 3.53 3.41 6.46
N SER A 67 2.82 4.25 7.16
CA SER A 67 3.29 4.95 8.35
C SER A 67 2.62 4.44 9.62
N ILE A 68 1.51 3.73 9.49
CA ILE A 68 0.83 3.04 10.59
C ILE A 68 0.70 1.56 10.23
N ASP A 69 1.39 0.70 10.99
CA ASP A 69 1.23 -0.75 10.93
C ASP A 69 0.26 -1.18 12.04
N THR A 70 -0.89 -1.67 11.65
CA THR A 70 -1.90 -2.13 12.62
C THR A 70 -1.57 -3.47 13.26
N LEU A 71 -0.61 -4.19 12.70
CA LEU A 71 -0.27 -5.56 13.09
C LEU A 71 -1.49 -6.51 13.10
N ASP A 72 -2.51 -6.20 12.29
CA ASP A 72 -3.74 -6.97 12.16
C ASP A 72 -3.48 -8.42 11.74
N TRP A 73 -2.55 -8.62 10.81
CA TRP A 73 -2.07 -9.91 10.34
C TRP A 73 -1.49 -10.80 11.46
N LYS A 74 -0.92 -10.17 12.49
CA LYS A 74 -0.30 -10.84 13.63
C LYS A 74 -1.29 -11.04 14.77
N THR A 75 -2.02 -9.99 15.13
CA THR A 75 -2.89 -9.98 16.29
C THR A 75 -4.24 -10.63 16.04
N LYS A 76 -4.75 -10.53 14.81
CA LYS A 76 -6.09 -10.98 14.40
C LYS A 76 -7.16 -10.55 15.42
N ASN A 77 -7.04 -9.32 15.91
CA ASN A 77 -7.87 -8.77 16.97
C ASN A 77 -8.44 -7.40 16.56
N LYS A 78 -9.76 -7.33 16.48
CA LYS A 78 -10.51 -6.12 16.10
C LYS A 78 -10.09 -4.90 16.92
N GLN A 79 -10.10 -5.03 18.26
CA GLN A 79 -9.85 -3.87 19.12
C GLN A 79 -8.41 -3.36 19.00
N LYS A 80 -7.41 -4.26 18.95
CA LYS A 80 -6.01 -3.88 18.73
C LYS A 80 -5.80 -3.17 17.40
N THR A 81 -6.49 -3.60 16.35
CA THR A 81 -6.46 -2.94 15.04
C THR A 81 -7.06 -1.53 15.13
N ILE A 82 -8.18 -1.35 15.83
CA ILE A 82 -8.79 -0.03 16.07
C ILE A 82 -7.84 0.87 16.87
N ASP A 83 -7.29 0.37 17.97
CA ASP A 83 -6.40 1.13 18.85
C ASP A 83 -5.11 1.59 18.14
N ALA A 84 -4.59 0.78 17.22
CA ALA A 84 -3.43 1.13 16.43
C ALA A 84 -3.66 2.34 15.50
N VAL A 85 -4.91 2.62 15.14
CA VAL A 85 -5.27 3.73 14.22
C VAL A 85 -5.83 4.93 14.99
N ILE A 86 -6.88 4.68 15.79
CA ILE A 86 -7.60 5.76 16.48
C ILE A 86 -6.72 6.38 17.56
N GLY A 87 -6.53 7.71 17.51
CA GLY A 87 -5.65 8.46 18.41
C GLY A 87 -4.19 8.58 17.93
N HIS A 88 -3.80 7.85 16.90
CA HIS A 88 -2.42 7.89 16.36
C HIS A 88 -2.33 8.48 14.95
N VAL A 89 -3.39 8.31 14.16
CA VAL A 89 -3.44 8.75 12.77
C VAL A 89 -3.34 10.26 12.65
N LYS A 90 -2.57 10.71 11.66
CA LYS A 90 -2.39 12.13 11.30
C LYS A 90 -2.65 12.29 9.81
N ASP A 91 -2.91 13.53 9.40
CA ASP A 91 -3.06 13.87 7.98
C ASP A 91 -1.86 13.39 7.15
N GLY A 92 -2.15 12.76 6.04
CA GLY A 92 -1.16 12.17 5.13
C GLY A 92 -0.63 10.81 5.52
N ASP A 93 -1.13 10.18 6.58
CA ASP A 93 -0.74 8.80 6.93
C ASP A 93 -1.32 7.78 5.97
N ILE A 94 -0.56 6.71 5.77
CA ILE A 94 -0.98 5.49 5.06
C ILE A 94 -1.06 4.37 6.09
N ILE A 95 -2.25 3.78 6.22
CA ILE A 95 -2.54 2.72 7.19
C ILE A 95 -2.43 1.38 6.48
N LEU A 96 -1.67 0.43 7.05
CA LEU A 96 -1.62 -0.96 6.59
C LEU A 96 -2.69 -1.79 7.30
N MET A 97 -3.52 -2.45 6.49
CA MET A 97 -4.51 -3.43 6.93
C MET A 97 -4.62 -4.54 5.87
N HIS A 98 -5.14 -5.72 6.27
CA HIS A 98 -5.30 -6.87 5.38
C HIS A 98 -6.75 -7.36 5.41
N ASP A 99 -7.44 -7.29 4.28
CA ASP A 99 -8.86 -7.63 4.12
C ASP A 99 -9.18 -9.13 4.20
N ILE A 100 -8.15 -9.98 4.18
CA ILE A 100 -8.29 -11.44 4.31
C ILE A 100 -8.63 -11.91 5.73
N TYR A 101 -8.64 -11.01 6.72
CA TYR A 101 -8.94 -11.34 8.12
C TYR A 101 -10.26 -10.70 8.55
N GLY A 102 -11.24 -11.54 8.98
CA GLY A 102 -12.53 -11.07 9.48
C GLY A 102 -12.42 -9.97 10.56
N PRO A 103 -11.58 -10.14 11.62
CA PRO A 103 -11.38 -9.09 12.62
C PRO A 103 -10.86 -7.76 12.07
N THR A 104 -10.14 -7.77 10.94
CA THR A 104 -9.70 -6.54 10.27
C THR A 104 -10.85 -5.85 9.55
N ALA A 105 -11.71 -6.62 8.87
CA ALA A 105 -12.93 -6.09 8.25
C ALA A 105 -13.85 -5.47 9.32
N ASP A 106 -14.08 -6.18 10.43
CA ASP A 106 -14.86 -5.67 11.57
C ASP A 106 -14.24 -4.40 12.18
N ALA A 107 -12.92 -4.28 12.20
CA ALA A 107 -12.24 -3.08 12.66
C ALA A 107 -12.44 -1.92 11.68
N ALA A 108 -12.39 -2.17 10.38
CA ALA A 108 -12.59 -1.15 9.35
C ALA A 108 -13.98 -0.51 9.43
N GLU A 109 -15.04 -1.30 9.74
CA GLU A 109 -16.39 -0.80 9.95
C GLU A 109 -16.50 0.22 11.11
N VAL A 110 -15.58 0.15 12.06
CA VAL A 110 -15.49 1.10 13.19
C VAL A 110 -14.53 2.26 12.87
N ILE A 111 -13.38 1.96 12.31
CA ILE A 111 -12.31 2.93 12.03
C ILE A 111 -12.81 3.98 11.02
N ILE A 112 -13.41 3.55 9.92
CA ILE A 112 -13.82 4.44 8.83
C ILE A 112 -14.80 5.52 9.29
N PRO A 113 -15.93 5.19 9.95
CA PRO A 113 -16.85 6.23 10.45
C PRO A 113 -16.20 7.14 11.50
N LYS A 114 -15.37 6.59 12.40
CA LYS A 114 -14.68 7.40 13.41
C LYS A 114 -13.71 8.40 12.78
N LEU A 115 -12.91 8.00 11.80
CA LEU A 115 -12.01 8.92 11.11
C LEU A 115 -12.78 10.03 10.40
N LYS A 116 -13.90 9.70 9.75
CA LYS A 116 -14.76 10.69 9.11
C LYS A 116 -15.35 11.67 10.13
N ALA A 117 -15.81 11.17 11.28
CA ALA A 117 -16.30 12.02 12.38
C ALA A 117 -15.23 12.93 13.00
N MET A 118 -13.95 12.50 12.94
CA MET A 118 -12.78 13.31 13.35
C MET A 118 -12.35 14.33 12.28
N GLY A 119 -13.04 14.41 11.14
CA GLY A 119 -12.74 15.36 10.05
C GLY A 119 -11.75 14.87 9.01
N PHE A 120 -11.31 13.60 9.06
CA PHE A 120 -10.44 13.04 8.03
C PHE A 120 -11.24 12.71 6.77
N GLN A 121 -10.64 13.02 5.62
CA GLN A 121 -11.03 12.47 4.33
C GLN A 121 -10.21 11.22 4.04
N LEU A 122 -10.91 10.14 3.66
CA LEU A 122 -10.29 8.88 3.23
C LEU A 122 -10.19 8.92 1.71
N VAL A 123 -8.99 9.00 1.22
CA VAL A 123 -8.69 9.18 -0.20
C VAL A 123 -7.75 8.09 -0.71
N THR A 124 -7.66 7.94 -2.02
CA THR A 124 -6.64 7.05 -2.60
C THR A 124 -5.24 7.67 -2.45
N VAL A 125 -4.22 6.81 -2.47
CA VAL A 125 -2.81 7.28 -2.44
C VAL A 125 -2.51 8.22 -3.60
N SER A 126 -3.02 7.93 -4.80
CA SER A 126 -2.84 8.77 -5.98
C SER A 126 -3.47 10.15 -5.81
N GLU A 127 -4.67 10.21 -5.26
CA GLU A 127 -5.37 11.45 -4.97
C GLU A 127 -4.60 12.28 -3.91
N MET A 128 -4.21 11.66 -2.79
CA MET A 128 -3.41 12.34 -1.77
C MET A 128 -2.11 12.90 -2.35
N ALA A 129 -1.41 12.10 -3.15
CA ALA A 129 -0.15 12.50 -3.77
C ALA A 129 -0.32 13.70 -4.72
N SER A 130 -1.43 13.80 -5.46
CA SER A 130 -1.66 14.90 -6.39
C SER A 130 -1.67 16.29 -5.71
N TYR A 131 -2.03 16.33 -4.43
CA TYR A 131 -1.99 17.56 -3.60
C TYR A 131 -0.69 17.72 -2.79
N ARG A 132 0.23 16.75 -2.86
CA ARG A 132 1.41 16.66 -1.98
C ARG A 132 2.71 16.38 -2.76
N GLY A 133 2.88 17.03 -3.92
CA GLY A 133 4.11 16.95 -4.72
C GLY A 133 4.19 15.80 -5.70
N GLY A 134 3.13 14.99 -5.82
CA GLY A 134 3.04 13.92 -6.80
C GLY A 134 3.81 12.64 -6.45
N ILE A 135 3.89 11.74 -7.42
CA ILE A 135 4.57 10.45 -7.34
C ILE A 135 5.58 10.35 -8.46
N GLN A 136 6.81 9.95 -8.13
CA GLN A 136 7.90 9.77 -9.09
C GLN A 136 8.31 8.30 -9.17
N PRO A 137 8.52 7.73 -10.38
CA PRO A 137 8.97 6.36 -10.54
C PRO A 137 10.24 6.03 -9.74
N GLY A 138 10.29 4.85 -9.15
CA GLY A 138 11.40 4.36 -8.34
C GLY A 138 11.47 4.92 -6.92
N LYS A 139 10.61 5.87 -6.58
CA LYS A 139 10.53 6.40 -5.20
C LYS A 139 9.66 5.55 -4.31
N VAL A 140 9.85 5.72 -3.01
CA VAL A 140 9.12 5.01 -1.94
C VAL A 140 8.37 6.02 -1.10
N TYR A 141 7.08 5.80 -0.93
CA TYR A 141 6.21 6.67 -0.14
C TYR A 141 5.58 5.89 1.01
N SER A 142 5.77 6.35 2.23
CA SER A 142 5.13 5.78 3.43
C SER A 142 4.08 6.71 4.03
N ARG A 143 4.08 7.96 3.63
CA ARG A 143 3.15 9.03 4.05
C ARG A 143 3.28 10.23 3.09
N PHE A 144 2.30 11.11 3.16
CA PHE A 144 2.32 12.39 2.45
C PHE A 144 1.96 13.51 3.43
N ARG A 145 2.94 14.11 4.07
CA ARG A 145 2.72 15.25 4.97
C ARG A 145 2.49 16.56 4.19
N PRO A 146 1.78 17.54 4.80
CA PRO A 146 1.71 18.90 4.28
C PRO A 146 3.08 19.51 4.08
#